data_e0fc14ff3487245fded648648ab7f243
#
_entry.id   e0fc14ff3487245fded648648ab7f243
#
_cell.length_a   1.000
_cell.length_b   1.000
_cell.length_c   1.000
_cell.angle_alpha   90.00
_cell.angle_beta   90.00
_cell.angle_gamma   90.00
#
_symmetry.space_group_name_H-M   'P 1'
#
loop_
_entity.id
_entity.type
_entity.pdbx_description
1 polymer ?
#
loop_
_entity_poly.entity_id
_entity_poly.type
_entity_poly.pdbx_seq_one_letter_code
_entity_poly.pdbx_strand_id
1 'polypeptide(L)'
;MISKKKMMAASLMALVLGFSAMAFAADKPAENPFGLVYRGAITQNEKGKVNIRPVEYKVEGIKVAANLYLPADYDEKSSKSYPAVTVAHPNGGSKEQVAGLYAQRLAELGYIAIACDARYQGESGGEPRLRDYPSNRIEDISGMVDYLSTLPKVDKSRIGSLGICGGGGYTLAAAQTDKRIKAVASLSMFNSGRVRRNGFLDADIKGAQARMQRAAAARDKELAGEIVYEGFLPPNSTDEQLRAKMAELPENTLYRDGIEYYGLTHRHPNATGSYTTESFMKLMAFDVEDRMDLINQPLLMIAGEKADTLYMTKDAFAKASGTENKELFMIEGASHIRTYWVPEYVNKAVNKLKEFYGKYL
;
A
#
# COMPACT_ATOMS: atom_id res chain seq x y z
N MET A 1 -45.29 -76.92 -29.30
CA MET A 1 -44.51 -77.98 -28.68
C MET A 1 -43.61 -77.35 -27.63
N ILE A 2 -43.96 -77.32 -26.37
CA ILE A 2 -43.41 -78.07 -25.24
C ILE A 2 -41.88 -77.89 -25.19
N SER A 3 -41.33 -77.19 -24.15
CA SER A 3 -41.04 -77.87 -22.90
C SER A 3 -40.55 -76.84 -21.82
N LYS A 4 -41.12 -77.01 -20.66
CA LYS A 4 -40.75 -76.48 -19.35
C LYS A 4 -39.39 -77.02 -18.91
N LYS A 5 -38.64 -76.24 -18.11
CA LYS A 5 -37.98 -76.71 -16.88
C LYS A 5 -37.43 -75.48 -16.12
N LYS A 6 -38.04 -75.17 -15.03
CA LYS A 6 -37.70 -75.31 -13.60
C LYS A 6 -36.62 -74.38 -13.08
N MET A 7 -37.15 -73.50 -12.31
CA MET A 7 -36.64 -72.83 -11.09
C MET A 7 -35.49 -73.53 -10.36
N MET A 8 -34.50 -72.75 -9.98
CA MET A 8 -33.81 -72.92 -8.69
C MET A 8 -33.42 -71.55 -8.14
N ALA A 9 -33.97 -71.27 -6.97
CA ALA A 9 -33.63 -70.09 -6.18
C ALA A 9 -32.25 -70.29 -5.53
N ALA A 10 -31.43 -69.24 -5.60
CA ALA A 10 -30.29 -69.13 -4.73
C ALA A 10 -30.31 -67.70 -4.15
N SER A 11 -30.64 -67.62 -2.87
CA SER A 11 -30.54 -66.39 -2.07
C SER A 11 -29.09 -65.95 -1.97
N LEU A 12 -28.76 -64.84 -2.53
CA LEU A 12 -27.50 -64.15 -2.23
C LEU A 12 -27.83 -62.95 -1.30
N MET A 13 -27.40 -63.12 -0.06
CA MET A 13 -27.47 -62.11 0.99
C MET A 13 -26.47 -61.01 0.65
N ALA A 14 -26.91 -59.86 0.14
CA ALA A 14 -26.06 -58.68 -0.12
C ALA A 14 -25.79 -58.00 1.21
N LEU A 15 -24.56 -58.09 1.65
CA LEU A 15 -24.00 -57.31 2.76
C LEU A 15 -23.86 -55.86 2.28
N VAL A 16 -24.77 -54.99 2.70
CA VAL A 16 -24.68 -53.55 2.50
C VAL A 16 -23.66 -52.99 3.50
N LEU A 17 -22.40 -52.85 3.06
CA LEU A 17 -21.42 -52.04 3.75
C LEU A 17 -21.82 -50.56 3.57
N GLY A 18 -22.39 -49.99 4.64
CA GLY A 18 -22.65 -48.57 4.71
C GLY A 18 -21.35 -47.79 4.73
N PHE A 19 -20.92 -47.27 3.59
CA PHE A 19 -19.96 -46.16 3.54
C PHE A 19 -20.69 -44.90 4.00
N SER A 20 -20.52 -44.54 5.28
CA SER A 20 -20.79 -43.17 5.72
C SER A 20 -19.84 -42.26 4.98
N ALA A 21 -20.32 -41.59 3.93
CA ALA A 21 -19.65 -40.47 3.34
C ALA A 21 -19.62 -39.36 4.43
N MET A 22 -18.49 -39.23 5.12
CA MET A 22 -18.18 -37.98 5.81
C MET A 22 -18.12 -36.90 4.74
N ALA A 23 -19.20 -36.15 4.60
CA ALA A 23 -19.17 -34.89 3.90
C ALA A 23 -18.24 -33.97 4.71
N PHE A 24 -17.01 -33.78 4.23
CA PHE A 24 -16.21 -32.64 4.62
C PHE A 24 -17.02 -31.43 4.20
N ALA A 25 -17.58 -30.73 5.19
CA ALA A 25 -18.12 -29.41 4.96
C ALA A 25 -16.95 -28.61 4.35
N ALA A 26 -17.06 -28.24 3.08
CA ALA A 26 -16.15 -27.27 2.50
C ALA A 26 -16.29 -26.01 3.37
N ASP A 27 -15.23 -25.66 4.09
CA ASP A 27 -15.18 -24.41 4.84
C ASP A 27 -15.60 -23.30 3.88
N LYS A 28 -16.66 -22.57 4.24
CA LYS A 28 -17.01 -21.35 3.53
C LYS A 28 -15.73 -20.48 3.53
N PRO A 29 -15.36 -19.87 2.39
CA PRO A 29 -14.25 -18.91 2.40
C PRO A 29 -14.48 -17.95 3.55
N ALA A 30 -13.45 -17.77 4.38
CA ALA A 30 -13.54 -16.82 5.48
C ALA A 30 -14.02 -15.46 4.94
N GLU A 31 -15.09 -14.92 5.53
CA GLU A 31 -15.54 -13.58 5.16
C GLU A 31 -14.37 -12.62 5.34
N ASN A 32 -14.13 -11.77 4.34
CA ASN A 32 -13.11 -10.73 4.38
C ASN A 32 -13.78 -9.35 4.39
N PRO A 33 -14.39 -8.94 5.52
CA PRO A 33 -15.22 -7.75 5.58
C PRO A 33 -14.42 -6.46 5.42
N PHE A 34 -13.09 -6.52 5.55
CA PHE A 34 -12.19 -5.38 5.41
C PHE A 34 -11.51 -5.31 4.03
N GLY A 35 -11.78 -6.26 3.14
CA GLY A 35 -11.19 -6.29 1.79
C GLY A 35 -9.67 -6.49 1.74
N LEU A 36 -9.02 -6.84 2.84
CA LEU A 36 -7.57 -6.90 2.94
C LEU A 36 -6.97 -8.04 2.11
N VAL A 37 -5.93 -7.77 1.34
CA VAL A 37 -5.34 -8.72 0.38
C VAL A 37 -3.87 -9.06 0.70
N TYR A 38 -3.52 -9.17 1.98
CA TYR A 38 -2.18 -9.57 2.40
C TYR A 38 -2.22 -10.76 3.36
N ARG A 39 -1.11 -11.47 3.46
CA ARG A 39 -0.99 -12.65 4.33
C ARG A 39 -1.10 -12.24 5.80
N GLY A 40 -1.94 -12.95 6.56
CA GLY A 40 -2.18 -12.68 7.98
C GLY A 40 -3.07 -11.47 8.23
N ALA A 41 -3.83 -11.05 7.21
CA ALA A 41 -4.83 -10.01 7.34
C ALA A 41 -5.90 -10.36 8.39
N ILE A 42 -6.35 -9.35 9.13
CA ILE A 42 -7.45 -9.49 10.09
C ILE A 42 -8.74 -9.69 9.33
N THR A 43 -9.49 -10.74 9.66
CA THR A 43 -10.80 -11.05 9.06
C THR A 43 -11.97 -10.77 10.01
N GLN A 44 -11.69 -10.58 11.30
CA GLN A 44 -12.68 -10.23 12.33
C GLN A 44 -12.02 -9.48 13.48
N ASN A 45 -12.78 -8.62 14.14
CA ASN A 45 -12.34 -7.96 15.35
C ASN A 45 -12.55 -8.85 16.58
N GLU A 46 -11.51 -8.98 17.41
CA GLU A 46 -11.54 -9.81 18.60
C GLU A 46 -10.93 -9.07 19.80
N LYS A 47 -11.52 -9.26 20.98
CA LYS A 47 -10.99 -8.69 22.22
C LYS A 47 -9.58 -9.22 22.50
N GLY A 48 -8.66 -8.33 22.82
CA GLY A 48 -7.26 -8.69 23.13
C GLY A 48 -6.41 -8.97 21.90
N LYS A 49 -6.90 -8.68 20.70
CA LYS A 49 -6.16 -8.69 19.44
C LYS A 49 -6.16 -7.30 18.78
N VAL A 50 -5.33 -7.11 17.78
CA VAL A 50 -5.43 -5.92 16.94
C VAL A 50 -6.78 -5.91 16.25
N ASN A 51 -7.46 -4.76 16.29
CA ASN A 51 -8.75 -4.57 15.67
C ASN A 51 -8.69 -3.49 14.59
N ILE A 52 -9.58 -3.59 13.62
CA ILE A 52 -9.73 -2.61 12.53
C ILE A 52 -11.05 -1.89 12.71
N ARG A 53 -11.00 -0.57 12.56
CA ARG A 53 -12.18 0.29 12.51
C ARG A 53 -12.14 1.06 11.19
N PRO A 54 -12.97 0.73 10.18
CA PRO A 54 -13.16 1.60 9.03
C PRO A 54 -13.65 2.97 9.47
N VAL A 55 -13.05 4.02 8.95
CA VAL A 55 -13.35 5.42 9.30
C VAL A 55 -13.39 6.29 8.07
N GLU A 56 -14.16 7.38 8.16
CA GLU A 56 -14.23 8.41 7.15
C GLU A 56 -14.00 9.78 7.78
N TYR A 57 -13.25 10.63 7.10
CA TYR A 57 -13.04 12.03 7.48
C TYR A 57 -12.92 12.90 6.23
N LYS A 58 -12.73 14.19 6.37
CA LYS A 58 -12.60 15.10 5.23
C LYS A 58 -11.23 15.76 5.23
N VAL A 59 -10.65 15.84 4.04
CA VAL A 59 -9.46 16.64 3.76
C VAL A 59 -9.84 17.63 2.65
N GLU A 60 -9.71 18.92 2.92
CA GLU A 60 -10.16 19.99 2.00
C GLU A 60 -11.58 19.78 1.45
N GLY A 61 -12.48 19.32 2.31
CA GLY A 61 -13.90 19.08 1.96
C GLY A 61 -14.18 17.75 1.25
N ILE A 62 -13.16 17.02 0.78
CA ILE A 62 -13.29 15.72 0.10
C ILE A 62 -13.26 14.60 1.14
N LYS A 63 -14.16 13.62 1.00
CA LYS A 63 -14.21 12.41 1.82
C LYS A 63 -12.93 11.59 1.63
N VAL A 64 -12.33 11.16 2.74
CA VAL A 64 -11.21 10.21 2.79
C VAL A 64 -11.67 8.97 3.54
N ALA A 65 -11.53 7.80 2.91
CA ALA A 65 -11.81 6.50 3.50
C ALA A 65 -10.51 5.89 4.04
N ALA A 66 -10.53 5.40 5.28
CA ALA A 66 -9.34 4.85 5.93
C ALA A 66 -9.67 3.65 6.83
N ASN A 67 -8.67 2.83 7.10
CA ASN A 67 -8.69 1.80 8.13
C ASN A 67 -7.84 2.25 9.32
N LEU A 68 -8.47 2.38 10.48
CA LEU A 68 -7.81 2.63 11.75
C LEU A 68 -7.54 1.29 12.44
N TYR A 69 -6.27 1.01 12.71
CA TYR A 69 -5.82 -0.20 13.39
C TYR A 69 -5.53 0.13 14.86
N LEU A 70 -6.19 -0.60 15.75
CA LEU A 70 -6.11 -0.40 17.19
C LEU A 70 -5.31 -1.54 17.83
N PRO A 71 -4.32 -1.25 18.70
CA PRO A 71 -3.51 -2.28 19.34
C PRO A 71 -4.33 -3.22 20.22
N ALA A 72 -3.80 -4.40 20.51
CA ALA A 72 -4.49 -5.46 21.24
C ALA A 72 -4.96 -5.06 22.64
N ASP A 73 -4.25 -4.14 23.28
CA ASP A 73 -4.57 -3.61 24.60
C ASP A 73 -5.33 -2.27 24.59
N TYR A 74 -5.85 -1.88 23.40
CA TYR A 74 -6.62 -0.65 23.27
C TYR A 74 -7.91 -0.70 24.13
N ASP A 75 -8.04 0.28 25.01
CA ASP A 75 -9.22 0.45 25.88
C ASP A 75 -9.62 1.92 25.94
N GLU A 76 -10.81 2.22 25.46
CA GLU A 76 -11.36 3.59 25.48
C GLU A 76 -11.58 4.13 26.90
N LYS A 77 -11.73 3.23 27.90
CA LYS A 77 -11.99 3.59 29.29
C LYS A 77 -10.72 3.74 30.13
N SER A 78 -9.59 3.21 29.66
CA SER A 78 -8.32 3.31 30.38
C SER A 78 -7.78 4.74 30.39
N SER A 79 -6.84 5.06 31.28
CA SER A 79 -6.09 6.33 31.26
C SER A 79 -4.92 6.31 30.26
N LYS A 80 -4.64 5.17 29.64
CA LYS A 80 -3.53 5.00 28.71
C LYS A 80 -3.75 5.82 27.44
N SER A 81 -2.71 6.53 26.98
CA SER A 81 -2.61 7.10 25.65
C SER A 81 -1.57 6.35 24.84
N TYR A 82 -1.72 6.35 23.51
CA TYR A 82 -0.92 5.55 22.59
C TYR A 82 -0.16 6.46 21.63
N PRO A 83 1.08 6.12 21.28
CA PRO A 83 1.71 6.71 20.10
C PRO A 83 0.93 6.28 18.86
N ALA A 84 1.02 7.08 17.79
CA ALA A 84 0.29 6.79 16.58
C ALA A 84 1.16 6.93 15.33
N VAL A 85 0.81 6.20 14.25
CA VAL A 85 1.57 6.24 12.99
C VAL A 85 0.61 6.29 11.79
N THR A 86 0.82 7.25 10.88
CA THR A 86 0.16 7.26 9.58
C THR A 86 0.91 6.38 8.58
N VAL A 87 0.19 5.68 7.71
CA VAL A 87 0.79 4.80 6.69
C VAL A 87 0.25 5.16 5.30
N ALA A 88 1.11 5.74 4.46
CA ALA A 88 0.77 6.15 3.11
C ALA A 88 1.09 5.06 2.07
N HIS A 89 0.09 4.74 1.22
CA HIS A 89 0.21 3.70 0.22
C HIS A 89 1.03 4.11 -1.02
N PRO A 90 1.57 3.14 -1.79
CA PRO A 90 2.24 3.38 -3.08
C PRO A 90 1.37 4.10 -4.11
N ASN A 91 2.00 4.61 -5.17
CA ASN A 91 1.26 5.13 -6.33
C ASN A 91 0.33 4.05 -6.91
N GLY A 92 -0.95 4.38 -7.07
CA GLY A 92 -1.96 3.46 -7.58
C GLY A 92 -2.28 2.25 -6.70
N GLY A 93 -1.76 2.22 -5.46
CA GLY A 93 -2.12 1.24 -4.44
C GLY A 93 -3.36 1.67 -3.63
N SER A 94 -3.71 0.88 -2.62
CA SER A 94 -4.83 1.13 -1.73
C SER A 94 -4.52 0.77 -0.28
N LYS A 95 -5.42 1.18 0.64
CA LYS A 95 -5.32 0.89 2.08
C LYS A 95 -5.44 -0.61 2.41
N GLU A 96 -6.01 -1.42 1.51
CA GLU A 96 -6.19 -2.86 1.68
C GLU A 96 -4.95 -3.69 1.36
N GLN A 97 -3.93 -3.07 0.78
CA GLN A 97 -2.69 -3.71 0.35
C GLN A 97 -1.55 -3.49 1.36
N VAL A 98 -0.34 -3.21 0.89
CA VAL A 98 0.88 -3.05 1.70
C VAL A 98 0.74 -2.00 2.81
N ALA A 99 0.00 -0.91 2.59
CA ALA A 99 -0.22 0.10 3.62
C ALA A 99 -1.00 -0.48 4.81
N GLY A 100 -2.04 -1.27 4.54
CA GLY A 100 -2.78 -2.00 5.57
C GLY A 100 -1.93 -3.03 6.30
N LEU A 101 -1.09 -3.78 5.57
CA LEU A 101 -0.16 -4.72 6.19
C LEU A 101 0.75 -4.03 7.20
N TYR A 102 1.43 -2.95 6.80
CA TYR A 102 2.34 -2.25 7.72
C TYR A 102 1.59 -1.54 8.85
N ALA A 103 0.38 -1.00 8.60
CA ALA A 103 -0.46 -0.44 9.65
C ALA A 103 -0.88 -1.51 10.69
N GLN A 104 -1.27 -2.71 10.24
CA GLN A 104 -1.55 -3.84 11.14
C GLN A 104 -0.31 -4.22 11.95
N ARG A 105 0.86 -4.36 11.30
CA ARG A 105 2.11 -4.72 11.98
C ARG A 105 2.52 -3.67 13.02
N LEU A 106 2.31 -2.38 12.75
CA LEU A 106 2.55 -1.31 13.72
C LEU A 106 1.56 -1.38 14.90
N ALA A 107 0.30 -1.72 14.64
CA ALA A 107 -0.68 -1.92 15.71
C ALA A 107 -0.35 -3.13 16.59
N GLU A 108 0.22 -4.20 16.03
CA GLU A 108 0.76 -5.33 16.79
C GLU A 108 1.93 -4.92 17.72
N LEU A 109 2.63 -3.83 17.38
CA LEU A 109 3.69 -3.25 18.22
C LEU A 109 3.18 -2.23 19.25
N GLY A 110 1.86 -1.98 19.32
CA GLY A 110 1.23 -1.12 20.32
C GLY A 110 0.95 0.32 19.84
N TYR A 111 1.09 0.62 18.55
CA TYR A 111 0.73 1.92 17.98
C TYR A 111 -0.74 1.94 17.54
N ILE A 112 -1.41 3.09 17.62
CA ILE A 112 -2.60 3.33 16.82
C ILE A 112 -2.10 3.66 15.41
N ALA A 113 -2.49 2.87 14.41
CA ALA A 113 -2.04 3.09 13.05
C ALA A 113 -3.22 3.37 12.12
N ILE A 114 -3.02 4.22 11.10
CA ILE A 114 -4.04 4.55 10.11
C ILE A 114 -3.47 4.43 8.69
N ALA A 115 -4.23 3.77 7.81
CA ALA A 115 -3.95 3.75 6.38
C ALA A 115 -5.20 4.21 5.62
N CYS A 116 -5.07 5.23 4.77
CA CYS A 116 -6.17 5.74 3.96
C CYS A 116 -6.00 5.41 2.48
N ASP A 117 -7.10 5.40 1.73
CA ASP A 117 -7.04 5.64 0.30
C ASP A 117 -6.82 7.14 0.08
N ALA A 118 -5.88 7.50 -0.78
CA ALA A 118 -5.67 8.89 -1.14
C ALA A 118 -6.94 9.47 -1.81
N ARG A 119 -7.16 10.77 -1.68
CA ARG A 119 -8.24 11.45 -2.41
C ARG A 119 -8.17 11.13 -3.90
N TYR A 120 -9.31 11.00 -4.54
CA TYR A 120 -9.51 10.59 -5.94
C TYR A 120 -9.22 9.10 -6.22
N GLN A 121 -8.82 8.30 -5.22
CA GLN A 121 -8.46 6.89 -5.37
C GLN A 121 -9.31 6.01 -4.42
N GLY A 122 -9.41 4.72 -4.74
CA GLY A 122 -10.09 3.73 -3.92
C GLY A 122 -11.51 4.15 -3.50
N GLU A 123 -11.83 4.05 -2.21
CA GLU A 123 -13.11 4.45 -1.62
C GLU A 123 -13.17 5.94 -1.22
N SER A 124 -12.05 6.66 -1.31
CA SER A 124 -12.04 8.10 -1.09
C SER A 124 -12.72 8.84 -2.24
N GLY A 125 -13.27 10.01 -1.92
CA GLY A 125 -13.96 10.88 -2.87
C GLY A 125 -13.01 11.65 -3.79
N GLY A 126 -13.61 12.50 -4.62
CA GLY A 126 -12.92 13.39 -5.56
C GLY A 126 -13.12 12.98 -7.02
N GLU A 127 -13.31 13.99 -7.88
CA GLU A 127 -13.48 13.83 -9.34
C GLU A 127 -12.56 14.81 -10.10
N PRO A 128 -12.07 14.42 -11.30
CA PRO A 128 -12.18 13.08 -11.88
C PRO A 128 -11.42 12.04 -11.07
N ARG A 129 -11.86 10.78 -11.12
CA ARG A 129 -11.19 9.68 -10.41
C ARG A 129 -9.74 9.55 -10.87
N LEU A 130 -8.90 9.01 -9.99
CA LEU A 130 -7.48 8.71 -10.25
C LEU A 130 -6.62 9.95 -10.56
N ARG A 131 -7.03 11.14 -10.14
CA ARG A 131 -6.17 12.34 -10.17
C ARG A 131 -5.04 12.17 -9.14
N ASP A 132 -3.80 12.17 -9.61
CA ASP A 132 -2.62 11.91 -8.77
C ASP A 132 -1.73 13.17 -8.68
N TYR A 133 -2.19 14.15 -7.89
CA TYR A 133 -1.42 15.36 -7.62
C TYR A 133 -0.57 15.20 -6.36
N PRO A 134 0.74 15.48 -6.41
CA PRO A 134 1.62 15.42 -5.23
C PRO A 134 1.09 16.23 -4.05
N SER A 135 0.54 17.43 -4.31
CA SER A 135 -0.04 18.29 -3.26
C SER A 135 -1.19 17.59 -2.53
N ASN A 136 -2.07 16.89 -3.26
CA ASN A 136 -3.17 16.14 -2.64
C ASN A 136 -2.63 15.01 -1.77
N ARG A 137 -1.64 14.25 -2.26
CA ARG A 137 -1.05 13.13 -1.55
C ARG A 137 -0.32 13.58 -0.27
N ILE A 138 0.37 14.72 -0.31
CA ILE A 138 1.03 15.33 0.85
C ILE A 138 -0.03 15.76 1.87
N GLU A 139 -1.08 16.43 1.42
CA GLU A 139 -2.17 16.88 2.28
C GLU A 139 -2.98 15.74 2.88
N ASP A 140 -3.16 14.62 2.16
CA ASP A 140 -3.81 13.42 2.70
C ASP A 140 -3.01 12.82 3.87
N ILE A 141 -1.68 12.93 3.85
CA ILE A 141 -0.82 12.48 4.95
C ILE A 141 -1.00 13.38 6.16
N SER A 142 -0.99 14.71 5.98
CA SER A 142 -1.30 15.68 7.04
C SER A 142 -2.73 15.49 7.55
N GLY A 143 -3.69 15.18 6.68
CA GLY A 143 -5.07 14.85 7.04
C GLY A 143 -5.20 13.60 7.91
N MET A 144 -4.35 12.57 7.70
CA MET A 144 -4.25 11.44 8.65
C MET A 144 -3.74 11.88 10.01
N VAL A 145 -2.76 12.80 10.08
CA VAL A 145 -2.27 13.39 11.34
C VAL A 145 -3.36 14.20 12.02
N ASP A 146 -4.15 14.97 11.25
CA ASP A 146 -5.31 15.71 11.77
C ASP A 146 -6.30 14.75 12.41
N TYR A 147 -6.71 13.71 11.69
CA TYR A 147 -7.66 12.72 12.19
C TYR A 147 -7.16 12.04 13.46
N LEU A 148 -5.92 11.54 13.46
CA LEU A 148 -5.31 10.95 14.67
C LEU A 148 -5.30 11.93 15.84
N SER A 149 -5.06 13.21 15.58
CA SER A 149 -5.03 14.26 16.62
C SER A 149 -6.41 14.55 17.22
N THR A 150 -7.50 14.12 16.58
CA THR A 150 -8.86 14.22 17.16
C THR A 150 -9.19 13.07 18.11
N LEU A 151 -8.45 11.96 18.06
CA LEU A 151 -8.73 10.79 18.85
C LEU A 151 -8.26 10.96 20.30
N PRO A 152 -9.15 10.76 21.32
CA PRO A 152 -8.82 11.01 22.72
C PRO A 152 -7.67 10.17 23.28
N LYS A 153 -7.40 9.02 22.64
CA LYS A 153 -6.38 8.06 23.10
C LYS A 153 -5.04 8.20 22.37
N VAL A 154 -4.96 9.12 21.42
CA VAL A 154 -3.68 9.41 20.73
C VAL A 154 -2.89 10.44 21.52
N ASP A 155 -1.64 10.11 21.79
CA ASP A 155 -0.66 11.07 22.29
C ASP A 155 -0.12 11.92 21.13
N LYS A 156 -0.59 13.15 21.02
CA LYS A 156 -0.23 14.07 19.94
C LYS A 156 1.26 14.42 19.90
N SER A 157 1.99 14.22 20.98
CA SER A 157 3.43 14.42 21.05
C SER A 157 4.22 13.24 20.48
N ARG A 158 3.55 12.14 20.13
CA ARG A 158 4.13 10.87 19.66
C ARG A 158 3.43 10.36 18.39
N ILE A 159 3.30 11.21 17.37
CA ILE A 159 2.78 10.83 16.05
C ILE A 159 3.93 10.70 15.07
N GLY A 160 4.09 9.51 14.49
CA GLY A 160 5.02 9.23 13.41
C GLY A 160 4.32 9.04 12.07
N SER A 161 5.11 8.96 11.00
CA SER A 161 4.59 8.68 9.66
C SER A 161 5.47 7.68 8.93
N LEU A 162 4.86 6.72 8.25
CA LEU A 162 5.49 5.77 7.34
C LEU A 162 4.92 5.96 5.94
N GLY A 163 5.79 6.10 4.96
CA GLY A 163 5.36 6.10 3.56
C GLY A 163 6.01 4.98 2.76
N ILE A 164 5.27 4.41 1.81
CA ILE A 164 5.71 3.27 1.01
C ILE A 164 5.73 3.67 -0.46
N CYS A 165 6.86 3.44 -1.16
CA CYS A 165 7.04 3.78 -2.58
C CYS A 165 6.80 5.28 -2.85
N GLY A 166 5.85 5.62 -3.74
CA GLY A 166 5.41 6.99 -3.96
C GLY A 166 4.87 7.64 -2.69
N GLY A 167 4.11 6.88 -1.86
CA GLY A 167 3.72 7.31 -0.52
C GLY A 167 4.93 7.67 0.34
N GLY A 168 6.08 7.00 0.17
CA GLY A 168 7.34 7.34 0.83
C GLY A 168 7.84 8.73 0.44
N GLY A 169 7.86 9.04 -0.85
CA GLY A 169 8.24 10.38 -1.32
C GLY A 169 7.29 11.46 -0.80
N TYR A 170 5.99 11.22 -0.83
CA TYR A 170 5.00 12.19 -0.32
C TYR A 170 5.04 12.32 1.21
N THR A 171 5.33 11.25 1.94
CA THR A 171 5.49 11.31 3.41
C THR A 171 6.72 12.11 3.81
N LEU A 172 7.84 11.95 3.11
CA LEU A 172 9.01 12.79 3.33
C LEU A 172 8.69 14.26 3.04
N ALA A 173 7.97 14.55 1.94
CA ALA A 173 7.55 15.91 1.62
C ALA A 173 6.60 16.51 2.68
N ALA A 174 5.66 15.74 3.22
CA ALA A 174 4.81 16.17 4.34
C ALA A 174 5.66 16.51 5.58
N ALA A 175 6.64 15.67 5.94
CA ALA A 175 7.50 15.90 7.10
C ALA A 175 8.43 17.12 6.97
N GLN A 176 8.68 17.61 5.74
CA GLN A 176 9.41 18.87 5.52
C GLN A 176 8.73 20.04 6.22
N THR A 177 7.41 20.07 6.24
CA THR A 177 6.62 21.22 6.74
C THR A 177 5.72 20.87 7.92
N ASP A 178 5.13 19.69 7.99
CA ASP A 178 4.26 19.29 9.11
C ASP A 178 5.07 18.78 10.30
N LYS A 179 5.36 19.66 11.24
CA LYS A 179 6.16 19.38 12.45
C LYS A 179 5.40 18.66 13.57
N ARG A 180 4.14 18.30 13.33
CA ARG A 180 3.38 17.38 14.19
C ARG A 180 3.85 15.93 13.98
N ILE A 181 4.44 15.62 12.83
CA ILE A 181 5.15 14.37 12.58
C ILE A 181 6.46 14.39 13.36
N LYS A 182 6.59 13.52 14.38
CA LYS A 182 7.73 13.51 15.31
C LYS A 182 8.87 12.59 14.87
N ALA A 183 8.55 11.56 14.09
CA ALA A 183 9.51 10.66 13.48
C ALA A 183 8.97 10.22 12.11
N VAL A 184 9.83 10.20 11.09
CA VAL A 184 9.41 9.86 9.72
C VAL A 184 10.20 8.68 9.18
N ALA A 185 9.49 7.73 8.59
CA ALA A 185 10.08 6.60 7.90
C ALA A 185 9.58 6.47 6.46
N SER A 186 10.43 5.95 5.59
CA SER A 186 10.04 5.54 4.24
C SER A 186 10.51 4.12 3.95
N LEU A 187 9.68 3.36 3.23
CA LEU A 187 9.98 2.01 2.73
C LEU A 187 10.04 2.06 1.21
N SER A 188 11.17 1.66 0.63
CA SER A 188 11.37 1.64 -0.82
C SER A 188 10.90 2.95 -1.48
N MET A 189 11.41 4.09 -0.98
CA MET A 189 10.98 5.42 -1.42
C MET A 189 11.06 5.57 -2.94
N PHE A 190 10.03 6.18 -3.53
CA PHE A 190 9.94 6.45 -4.95
C PHE A 190 9.66 7.94 -5.19
N ASN A 191 10.56 8.60 -5.92
CA ASN A 191 10.41 10.00 -6.31
C ASN A 191 9.55 10.10 -7.58
N SER A 192 8.23 10.25 -7.38
CA SER A 192 7.25 10.25 -8.46
C SER A 192 7.53 11.32 -9.53
N GLY A 193 7.95 12.51 -9.12
CA GLY A 193 8.26 13.60 -10.04
C GLY A 193 9.52 13.34 -10.86
N ARG A 194 10.60 12.88 -10.23
CA ARG A 194 11.87 12.55 -10.91
C ARG A 194 11.65 11.53 -12.03
N VAL A 195 10.93 10.44 -11.74
CA VAL A 195 10.69 9.40 -12.74
C VAL A 195 9.80 9.90 -13.89
N ARG A 196 8.79 10.74 -13.62
CA ARG A 196 7.95 11.33 -14.68
C ARG A 196 8.73 12.33 -15.52
N ARG A 197 9.66 13.08 -14.90
CA ARG A 197 10.48 14.08 -15.58
C ARG A 197 11.64 13.47 -16.35
N ASN A 198 12.37 12.54 -15.74
CA ASN A 198 13.62 12.02 -16.26
C ASN A 198 13.51 10.63 -16.93
N GLY A 199 12.35 9.97 -16.81
CA GLY A 199 12.22 8.54 -17.09
C GLY A 199 12.76 7.67 -15.93
N PHE A 200 12.44 6.39 -15.96
CA PHE A 200 12.94 5.44 -14.97
C PHE A 200 14.47 5.29 -15.11
N LEU A 201 15.19 5.24 -14.02
CA LEU A 201 16.66 5.27 -13.95
C LEU A 201 17.30 6.53 -14.58
N ASP A 202 16.55 7.64 -14.65
CA ASP A 202 16.94 8.88 -15.36
C ASP A 202 17.33 8.65 -16.84
N ALA A 203 16.78 7.60 -17.46
CA ALA A 203 17.18 7.12 -18.78
C ALA A 203 16.59 7.92 -19.95
N ASP A 204 15.59 8.79 -19.70
CA ASP A 204 14.91 9.55 -20.76
C ASP A 204 14.60 11.01 -20.36
N ILE A 205 15.64 11.76 -20.02
CA ILE A 205 15.53 13.20 -19.72
C ILE A 205 15.05 13.98 -20.95
N LYS A 206 15.51 13.59 -22.13
CA LYS A 206 15.15 14.26 -23.41
C LYS A 206 13.65 14.12 -23.74
N GLY A 207 13.01 13.06 -23.31
CA GLY A 207 11.56 12.84 -23.49
C GLY A 207 10.66 13.71 -22.62
N ALA A 208 11.20 14.50 -21.67
CA ALA A 208 10.43 15.32 -20.74
C ALA A 208 9.45 16.27 -21.45
N GLN A 209 9.91 16.96 -22.51
CA GLN A 209 9.09 17.92 -23.26
C GLN A 209 7.89 17.23 -23.93
N ALA A 210 8.11 16.06 -24.55
CA ALA A 210 7.01 15.28 -25.16
C ALA A 210 5.98 14.82 -24.13
N ARG A 211 6.43 14.41 -22.93
CA ARG A 211 5.54 14.05 -21.81
C ARG A 211 4.72 15.24 -21.35
N MET A 212 5.30 16.44 -21.24
CA MET A 212 4.57 17.65 -20.86
C MET A 212 3.55 18.07 -21.93
N GLN A 213 3.90 17.99 -23.22
CA GLN A 213 2.96 18.26 -24.32
C GLN A 213 1.78 17.29 -24.29
N ARG A 214 2.02 15.99 -24.05
CA ARG A 214 0.96 14.99 -23.92
C ARG A 214 0.04 15.31 -22.72
N ALA A 215 0.59 15.71 -21.60
CA ALA A 215 -0.18 16.10 -20.42
C ALA A 215 -1.03 17.36 -20.68
N ALA A 216 -0.48 18.35 -21.37
CA ALA A 216 -1.23 19.56 -21.77
C ALA A 216 -2.39 19.20 -22.70
N ALA A 217 -2.15 18.37 -23.73
CA ALA A 217 -3.21 17.90 -24.62
C ALA A 217 -4.29 17.08 -23.88
N ALA A 218 -3.91 16.29 -22.87
CA ALA A 218 -4.88 15.58 -22.03
C ALA A 218 -5.73 16.55 -21.19
N ARG A 219 -5.15 17.67 -20.72
CA ARG A 219 -5.91 18.71 -20.03
C ARG A 219 -6.92 19.40 -20.95
N ASP A 220 -6.57 19.69 -22.20
CA ASP A 220 -7.52 20.25 -23.18
C ASP A 220 -8.69 19.30 -23.42
N LYS A 221 -8.43 17.99 -23.49
CA LYS A 221 -9.47 16.97 -23.59
C LYS A 221 -10.37 16.92 -22.34
N GLU A 222 -9.78 17.02 -21.15
CA GLU A 222 -10.53 17.08 -19.88
C GLU A 222 -11.49 18.27 -19.86
N LEU A 223 -11.06 19.45 -20.35
CA LEU A 223 -11.92 20.62 -20.48
C LEU A 223 -13.09 20.38 -21.46
N ALA A 224 -12.91 19.49 -22.43
CA ALA A 224 -13.96 19.04 -23.35
C ALA A 224 -14.81 17.87 -22.79
N GLY A 225 -14.55 17.41 -21.56
CA GLY A 225 -15.27 16.32 -20.90
C GLY A 225 -14.70 14.92 -21.13
N GLU A 226 -13.54 14.79 -21.79
CA GLU A 226 -12.88 13.50 -22.04
C GLU A 226 -11.68 13.33 -21.09
N ILE A 227 -11.76 12.41 -20.12
CA ILE A 227 -10.65 12.09 -19.21
C ILE A 227 -9.74 11.04 -19.84
N VAL A 228 -8.45 11.35 -19.95
CA VAL A 228 -7.42 10.44 -20.46
C VAL A 228 -6.65 9.84 -19.29
N TYR A 229 -6.55 8.51 -19.29
CA TYR A 229 -5.83 7.76 -18.25
C TYR A 229 -4.59 7.08 -18.80
N GLU A 230 -3.59 6.92 -17.94
CA GLU A 230 -2.43 6.06 -18.18
C GLU A 230 -2.04 5.33 -16.90
N GLY A 231 -1.21 4.28 -17.00
CA GLY A 231 -0.79 3.45 -15.87
C GLY A 231 0.21 2.39 -16.27
N PHE A 232 0.74 1.67 -15.30
CA PHE A 232 1.71 0.62 -15.56
C PHE A 232 1.07 -0.75 -15.82
N LEU A 233 -0.18 -0.95 -15.38
CA LEU A 233 -0.97 -2.14 -15.70
C LEU A 233 -1.91 -1.82 -16.85
N PRO A 234 -1.86 -2.60 -17.97
CA PRO A 234 -2.86 -2.44 -19.02
C PRO A 234 -4.26 -2.76 -18.47
N PRO A 235 -5.26 -1.91 -18.72
CA PRO A 235 -6.62 -2.18 -18.27
C PRO A 235 -7.16 -3.47 -18.89
N ASN A 236 -7.95 -4.21 -18.13
CA ASN A 236 -8.61 -5.46 -18.57
C ASN A 236 -7.66 -6.59 -19.02
N SER A 237 -6.40 -6.59 -18.60
CA SER A 237 -5.47 -7.67 -18.90
C SER A 237 -5.88 -8.96 -18.21
N THR A 238 -5.82 -10.08 -18.94
CA THR A 238 -5.96 -11.42 -18.35
C THR A 238 -4.70 -11.80 -17.57
N ASP A 239 -4.81 -12.77 -16.67
CA ASP A 239 -3.67 -13.29 -15.91
C ASP A 239 -2.59 -13.86 -16.85
N GLU A 240 -2.99 -14.47 -17.97
CA GLU A 240 -2.08 -15.00 -18.98
C GLU A 240 -1.28 -13.87 -19.65
N GLN A 241 -1.93 -12.78 -20.05
CA GLN A 241 -1.28 -11.60 -20.64
C GLN A 241 -0.30 -10.96 -19.66
N LEU A 242 -0.69 -10.85 -18.38
CA LEU A 242 0.20 -10.30 -17.35
C LEU A 242 1.41 -11.19 -17.09
N ARG A 243 1.23 -12.52 -17.05
CA ARG A 243 2.36 -13.48 -16.91
C ARG A 243 3.29 -13.43 -18.11
N ALA A 244 2.76 -13.34 -19.33
CA ALA A 244 3.55 -13.19 -20.54
C ALA A 244 4.40 -11.91 -20.48
N LYS A 245 3.77 -10.77 -20.16
CA LYS A 245 4.48 -9.49 -20.02
C LYS A 245 5.54 -9.53 -18.91
N MET A 246 5.23 -10.17 -17.79
CA MET A 246 6.17 -10.33 -16.68
C MET A 246 7.40 -11.16 -17.10
N ALA A 247 7.23 -12.18 -17.96
CA ALA A 247 8.33 -13.02 -18.44
C ALA A 247 9.31 -12.27 -19.37
N GLU A 248 8.88 -11.17 -19.98
CA GLU A 248 9.75 -10.30 -20.83
C GLU A 248 10.65 -9.37 -20.00
N LEU A 249 10.37 -9.21 -18.70
CA LEU A 249 11.07 -8.27 -17.82
C LEU A 249 12.12 -8.98 -16.96
N PRO A 250 13.27 -8.32 -16.70
CA PRO A 250 14.29 -8.88 -15.81
C PRO A 250 13.76 -9.11 -14.39
N GLU A 251 14.31 -10.11 -13.70
CA GLU A 251 13.99 -10.38 -12.31
C GLU A 251 14.40 -9.23 -11.38
N ASN A 252 13.68 -9.09 -10.27
CA ASN A 252 13.91 -8.09 -9.23
C ASN A 252 13.77 -6.63 -9.73
N THR A 253 13.06 -6.41 -10.84
CA THR A 253 12.75 -5.05 -11.32
C THR A 253 11.41 -4.57 -10.81
N LEU A 254 11.28 -3.25 -10.62
CA LEU A 254 10.05 -2.62 -10.14
C LEU A 254 8.82 -3.03 -10.97
N TYR A 255 8.93 -3.01 -12.30
CA TYR A 255 7.79 -3.29 -13.17
C TYR A 255 7.41 -4.76 -13.19
N ARG A 256 8.37 -5.69 -13.20
CA ARG A 256 8.09 -7.13 -13.13
C ARG A 256 7.40 -7.50 -11.83
N ASP A 257 8.02 -7.14 -10.71
CA ASP A 257 7.48 -7.43 -9.38
C ASP A 257 6.16 -6.67 -9.13
N GLY A 258 6.00 -5.48 -9.75
CA GLY A 258 4.77 -4.71 -9.72
C GLY A 258 3.61 -5.40 -10.45
N ILE A 259 3.86 -6.01 -11.62
CA ILE A 259 2.86 -6.81 -12.33
C ILE A 259 2.46 -8.02 -11.47
N GLU A 260 3.43 -8.71 -10.85
CA GLU A 260 3.15 -9.84 -9.94
C GLU A 260 2.26 -9.39 -8.78
N TYR A 261 2.64 -8.30 -8.10
CA TYR A 261 1.94 -7.84 -6.90
C TYR A 261 0.56 -7.28 -7.21
N TYR A 262 0.47 -6.25 -8.02
CA TYR A 262 -0.79 -5.54 -8.29
C TYR A 262 -1.69 -6.23 -9.30
N GLY A 263 -1.11 -6.98 -10.24
CA GLY A 263 -1.84 -7.63 -11.31
C GLY A 263 -2.28 -9.06 -11.00
N LEU A 264 -1.54 -9.79 -10.14
CA LEU A 264 -1.77 -11.23 -9.94
C LEU A 264 -2.03 -11.59 -8.48
N THR A 265 -1.09 -11.31 -7.55
CA THR A 265 -1.11 -11.91 -6.22
C THR A 265 -1.86 -11.09 -5.16
N HIS A 266 -1.83 -9.77 -5.25
CA HIS A 266 -2.43 -8.83 -4.29
C HIS A 266 -3.35 -7.83 -5.00
N ARG A 267 -4.01 -8.28 -6.09
CA ARG A 267 -4.97 -7.46 -6.85
C ARG A 267 -6.10 -7.00 -5.94
N HIS A 268 -6.45 -5.71 -6.05
CA HIS A 268 -7.59 -5.14 -5.37
C HIS A 268 -8.30 -4.14 -6.30
N PRO A 269 -9.64 -4.06 -6.32
CA PRO A 269 -10.37 -3.15 -7.21
C PRO A 269 -10.06 -1.66 -6.95
N ASN A 270 -9.70 -1.30 -5.71
CA ASN A 270 -9.30 0.06 -5.34
C ASN A 270 -7.88 0.42 -5.81
N ALA A 271 -7.07 -0.55 -6.23
CA ALA A 271 -5.68 -0.39 -6.65
C ALA A 271 -5.56 -0.61 -8.15
N THR A 272 -5.75 0.43 -8.95
CA THR A 272 -5.78 0.34 -10.41
C THR A 272 -4.42 0.47 -11.08
N GLY A 273 -3.43 1.03 -10.39
CA GLY A 273 -2.13 1.38 -10.97
C GLY A 273 -2.22 2.48 -12.04
N SER A 274 -3.38 3.12 -12.18
CA SER A 274 -3.67 4.15 -13.19
C SER A 274 -3.83 5.53 -12.56
N TYR A 275 -3.65 6.56 -13.37
CA TYR A 275 -3.85 7.96 -13.02
C TYR A 275 -4.24 8.78 -14.26
N THR A 276 -4.80 9.99 -14.07
CA THR A 276 -5.12 10.87 -15.18
C THR A 276 -3.84 11.37 -15.85
N THR A 277 -3.77 11.35 -17.18
CA THR A 277 -2.58 11.82 -17.95
C THR A 277 -2.27 13.29 -17.64
N GLU A 278 -3.29 14.10 -17.38
CA GLU A 278 -3.14 15.51 -16.97
C GLU A 278 -2.32 15.65 -15.66
N SER A 279 -2.38 14.66 -14.77
CA SER A 279 -1.60 14.67 -13.52
C SER A 279 -0.08 14.82 -13.73
N PHE A 280 0.44 14.46 -14.90
CA PHE A 280 1.85 14.71 -15.24
C PHE A 280 2.27 16.18 -15.08
N MET A 281 1.38 17.13 -15.37
CA MET A 281 1.69 18.56 -15.23
C MET A 281 2.10 18.91 -13.78
N LYS A 282 1.49 18.24 -12.79
CA LYS A 282 1.81 18.44 -11.37
C LYS A 282 2.92 17.51 -10.90
N LEU A 283 2.90 16.25 -11.36
CA LEU A 283 3.93 15.26 -11.02
C LEU A 283 5.32 15.72 -11.50
N MET A 284 5.45 16.23 -12.72
CA MET A 284 6.75 16.66 -13.26
C MET A 284 7.31 17.92 -12.60
N ALA A 285 6.45 18.71 -11.95
CA ALA A 285 6.88 19.89 -11.18
C ALA A 285 7.27 19.53 -9.73
N PHE A 286 7.05 18.29 -9.29
CA PHE A 286 7.36 17.84 -7.94
C PHE A 286 8.72 17.16 -7.86
N ASP A 287 9.47 17.45 -6.81
CA ASP A 287 10.65 16.69 -6.43
C ASP A 287 10.79 16.66 -4.90
N VAL A 288 10.72 15.47 -4.31
CA VAL A 288 10.86 15.34 -2.86
C VAL A 288 12.27 15.71 -2.39
N GLU A 289 13.25 15.58 -3.28
CA GLU A 289 14.66 15.82 -2.96
C GLU A 289 15.01 17.30 -2.82
N ASP A 290 14.16 18.23 -3.34
CA ASP A 290 14.46 19.65 -3.38
C ASP A 290 14.63 20.27 -1.99
N ARG A 291 13.90 19.76 -0.98
CA ARG A 291 13.89 20.34 0.36
C ARG A 291 14.05 19.30 1.48
N MET A 292 14.87 18.28 1.24
CA MET A 292 15.21 17.29 2.27
C MET A 292 15.93 17.91 3.48
N ASP A 293 16.54 19.07 3.31
CA ASP A 293 17.14 19.91 4.38
C ASP A 293 16.14 20.37 5.44
N LEU A 294 14.84 20.45 5.10
CA LEU A 294 13.78 20.84 6.05
C LEU A 294 13.36 19.69 7.00
N ILE A 295 13.75 18.45 6.73
CA ILE A 295 13.48 17.35 7.65
C ILE A 295 14.45 17.44 8.81
N ASN A 296 13.97 17.91 9.97
CA ASN A 296 14.72 17.98 11.22
C ASN A 296 14.29 16.92 12.25
N GLN A 297 13.28 16.13 11.93
CA GLN A 297 12.83 14.98 12.71
C GLN A 297 13.78 13.81 12.52
N PRO A 298 13.79 12.84 13.45
CA PRO A 298 14.40 11.54 13.20
C PRO A 298 13.87 10.92 11.91
N LEU A 299 14.79 10.43 11.07
CA LEU A 299 14.51 9.90 9.73
C LEU A 299 15.04 8.47 9.58
N LEU A 300 14.17 7.55 9.18
CA LEU A 300 14.54 6.20 8.76
C LEU A 300 14.17 6.00 7.29
N MET A 301 15.13 5.61 6.46
CA MET A 301 14.86 5.19 5.08
C MET A 301 15.21 3.70 4.93
N ILE A 302 14.21 2.88 4.60
CA ILE A 302 14.36 1.43 4.39
C ILE A 302 14.27 1.15 2.89
N ALA A 303 15.19 0.36 2.36
CA ALA A 303 15.15 -0.06 0.96
C ALA A 303 15.66 -1.49 0.77
N GLY A 304 15.18 -2.17 -0.27
CA GLY A 304 15.78 -3.42 -0.71
C GLY A 304 17.14 -3.19 -1.35
N GLU A 305 18.12 -4.02 -1.01
CA GLU A 305 19.47 -3.95 -1.56
C GLU A 305 19.49 -4.13 -3.10
N LYS A 306 18.62 -5.01 -3.61
CA LYS A 306 18.48 -5.32 -5.03
C LYS A 306 17.45 -4.44 -5.76
N ALA A 307 16.88 -3.43 -5.07
CA ALA A 307 15.91 -2.56 -5.70
C ALA A 307 16.55 -1.69 -6.78
N ASP A 308 16.03 -1.76 -8.00
CA ASP A 308 16.42 -0.90 -9.12
C ASP A 308 16.06 0.59 -8.89
N THR A 309 15.24 0.86 -7.87
CA THR A 309 14.87 2.21 -7.40
C THR A 309 15.76 2.74 -6.28
N LEU A 310 16.75 1.97 -5.82
CA LEU A 310 17.59 2.31 -4.67
C LEU A 310 18.33 3.65 -4.81
N TYR A 311 18.64 4.05 -6.04
CA TYR A 311 19.30 5.34 -6.32
C TYR A 311 18.50 6.53 -5.77
N MET A 312 17.17 6.54 -5.91
CA MET A 312 16.30 7.61 -5.38
C MET A 312 16.37 7.69 -3.85
N THR A 313 16.36 6.53 -3.18
CA THR A 313 16.48 6.49 -1.71
C THR A 313 17.83 7.02 -1.24
N LYS A 314 18.93 6.63 -1.91
CA LYS A 314 20.28 7.09 -1.56
C LYS A 314 20.46 8.59 -1.77
N ASP A 315 19.96 9.11 -2.91
CA ASP A 315 20.06 10.53 -3.22
C ASP A 315 19.27 11.39 -2.24
N ALA A 316 18.03 11.00 -1.93
CA ALA A 316 17.21 11.69 -0.94
C ALA A 316 17.85 11.64 0.47
N PHE A 317 18.37 10.47 0.88
CA PHE A 317 19.05 10.32 2.16
C PHE A 317 20.30 11.20 2.28
N ALA A 318 21.08 11.32 1.21
CA ALA A 318 22.26 12.18 1.18
C ALA A 318 21.90 13.67 1.38
N LYS A 319 20.78 14.10 0.78
CA LYS A 319 20.26 15.47 0.86
C LYS A 319 19.58 15.82 2.19
N ALA A 320 19.23 14.84 3.02
CA ALA A 320 18.60 15.05 4.31
C ALA A 320 19.61 15.57 5.34
N SER A 321 19.98 16.85 5.22
CA SER A 321 20.99 17.52 6.07
C SER A 321 20.39 18.18 7.32
N GLY A 322 19.06 18.28 7.43
CA GLY A 322 18.38 18.93 8.55
C GLY A 322 18.35 18.12 9.85
N THR A 323 18.76 16.85 9.82
CA THR A 323 18.80 15.97 10.98
C THR A 323 20.06 15.12 11.00
N GLU A 324 20.66 14.99 12.20
CA GLU A 324 21.74 14.04 12.46
C GLU A 324 21.18 12.66 12.84
N ASN A 325 19.92 12.60 13.30
CA ASN A 325 19.21 11.37 13.67
C ASN A 325 18.62 10.69 12.44
N LYS A 326 19.46 10.30 11.47
CA LYS A 326 19.02 9.62 10.25
C LYS A 326 19.72 8.28 10.06
N GLU A 327 18.97 7.32 9.55
CA GLU A 327 19.46 5.98 9.26
C GLU A 327 18.95 5.48 7.92
N LEU A 328 19.85 4.87 7.13
CA LEU A 328 19.53 4.12 5.92
C LEU A 328 19.68 2.64 6.20
N PHE A 329 18.58 1.89 6.20
CA PHE A 329 18.55 0.46 6.44
C PHE A 329 18.31 -0.32 5.15
N MET A 330 19.26 -1.17 4.79
CA MET A 330 19.21 -1.99 3.58
C MET A 330 18.74 -3.40 3.91
N ILE A 331 17.70 -3.89 3.23
CA ILE A 331 17.23 -5.27 3.34
C ILE A 331 17.96 -6.10 2.29
N GLU A 332 18.91 -6.90 2.75
CA GLU A 332 19.70 -7.79 1.90
C GLU A 332 18.82 -8.69 1.02
N GLY A 333 19.13 -8.77 -0.27
CA GLY A 333 18.46 -9.61 -1.25
C GLY A 333 17.06 -9.15 -1.69
N ALA A 334 16.48 -8.14 -1.04
CA ALA A 334 15.14 -7.65 -1.40
C ALA A 334 15.17 -6.71 -2.61
N SER A 335 14.18 -6.85 -3.50
CA SER A 335 13.84 -5.84 -4.51
C SER A 335 12.87 -4.81 -3.93
N HIS A 336 12.48 -3.80 -4.73
CA HIS A 336 11.54 -2.75 -4.32
C HIS A 336 10.20 -3.31 -3.81
N ILE A 337 9.50 -4.06 -4.65
CA ILE A 337 8.15 -4.57 -4.37
C ILE A 337 8.18 -5.76 -3.38
N ARG A 338 9.23 -6.56 -3.37
CA ARG A 338 9.31 -7.70 -2.45
C ARG A 338 9.38 -7.28 -0.99
N THR A 339 9.81 -6.05 -0.68
CA THR A 339 9.69 -5.49 0.66
C THR A 339 8.25 -5.31 1.13
N TYR A 340 7.26 -5.35 0.22
CA TYR A 340 5.85 -5.12 0.55
C TYR A 340 5.19 -6.35 1.19
N TRP A 341 5.58 -7.56 0.78
CA TRP A 341 4.79 -8.75 1.06
C TRP A 341 5.57 -10.03 1.36
N VAL A 342 6.85 -10.11 0.98
CA VAL A 342 7.67 -11.31 1.31
C VAL A 342 7.92 -11.32 2.81
N PRO A 343 7.47 -12.37 3.55
CA PRO A 343 7.45 -12.35 5.02
C PRO A 343 8.80 -12.06 5.66
N GLU A 344 9.88 -12.59 5.10
CA GLU A 344 11.23 -12.35 5.60
C GLU A 344 11.59 -10.86 5.55
N TYR A 345 11.35 -10.21 4.41
CA TYR A 345 11.69 -8.80 4.21
C TYR A 345 10.77 -7.87 4.99
N VAL A 346 9.47 -8.20 5.05
CA VAL A 346 8.50 -7.49 5.90
C VAL A 346 8.93 -7.56 7.36
N ASN A 347 9.32 -8.72 7.87
CA ASN A 347 9.76 -8.87 9.26
C ASN A 347 11.05 -8.07 9.55
N LYS A 348 12.02 -8.05 8.63
CA LYS A 348 13.23 -7.21 8.77
C LYS A 348 12.85 -5.72 8.84
N ALA A 349 11.98 -5.25 7.95
CA ALA A 349 11.50 -3.86 7.96
C ALA A 349 10.73 -3.52 9.24
N VAL A 350 9.80 -4.39 9.68
CA VAL A 350 8.99 -4.17 10.90
C VAL A 350 9.86 -4.15 12.15
N ASN A 351 10.86 -5.03 12.26
CA ASN A 351 11.79 -5.01 13.37
C ASN A 351 12.59 -3.70 13.41
N LYS A 352 13.03 -3.20 12.26
CA LYS A 352 13.71 -1.91 12.17
C LYS A 352 12.80 -0.73 12.53
N LEU A 353 11.54 -0.75 12.09
CA LEU A 353 10.53 0.24 12.49
C LEU A 353 10.24 0.20 13.99
N LYS A 354 10.21 -1.00 14.60
CA LYS A 354 10.07 -1.17 16.06
C LYS A 354 11.20 -0.50 16.82
N GLU A 355 12.44 -0.70 16.40
CA GLU A 355 13.61 -0.05 17.01
C GLU A 355 13.53 1.47 16.86
N PHE A 356 13.25 1.93 15.64
CA PHE A 356 13.20 3.35 15.32
C PHE A 356 12.08 4.07 16.06
N TYR A 357 10.83 3.64 15.89
CA TYR A 357 9.70 4.31 16.55
C TYR A 357 9.71 4.12 18.06
N GLY A 358 10.20 2.98 18.58
CA GLY A 358 10.36 2.77 20.02
C GLY A 358 11.38 3.71 20.67
N LYS A 359 12.31 4.26 19.88
CA LYS A 359 13.28 5.27 20.35
C LYS A 359 12.72 6.69 20.31
N TYR A 360 11.85 6.99 19.34
CA TYR A 360 11.48 8.38 19.03
C TYR A 360 10.01 8.71 19.26
N LEU A 361 9.13 7.72 19.48
CA LEU A 361 7.71 7.86 19.81
C LEU A 361 7.40 7.18 21.15
#